data_799da33447e651b0e3359d8f72509da0
#
_entry.id   799da33447e651b0e3359d8f72509da0
#
_cell.length_a   1.000
_cell.length_b   1.000
_cell.length_c   1.000
_cell.angle_alpha   90.00
_cell.angle_beta   90.00
_cell.angle_gamma   90.00
#
_symmetry.space_group_name_H-M   'P 1'
#
loop_
_entity.id
_entity.type
_entity.pdbx_description
1 polymer ?
#
loop_
_entity_poly.entity_id
_entity_poly.type
_entity_poly.pdbx_seq_one_letter_code
_entity_poly.pdbx_strand_id
1 'polypeptide(L)'
;MGNFMKLYTVAELEFGSEKYEQTVLLRDKVMRKPLGLSIKNDDLSFERYATVLAVFESDTILGTGTFVSEDEGTAKIRYLCVDPELQKSGVGRAIIEDIEQRSKRHGIRKICLESRVTAMGFYKNLGYREYGDTYLMNEAPVDHIWMEKKL
;
A
#
# COMPACT_ATOMS: atom_id res chain seq x y z
N MET A 1 -11.16 -1.88 -31.48
CA MET A 1 -10.25 -1.01 -30.71
C MET A 1 -9.83 -1.71 -29.43
N GLY A 2 -8.55 -1.79 -29.17
CA GLY A 2 -8.05 -2.41 -27.96
C GLY A 2 -8.35 -1.57 -26.75
N ASN A 3 -8.43 -2.23 -25.60
CA ASN A 3 -8.49 -1.54 -24.32
C ASN A 3 -7.13 -0.91 -24.02
N PHE A 4 -7.11 0.39 -23.78
CA PHE A 4 -5.90 1.04 -23.34
C PHE A 4 -5.74 0.82 -21.83
N MET A 5 -4.74 0.04 -21.45
CA MET A 5 -4.31 0.01 -20.06
C MET A 5 -3.44 1.23 -19.82
N LYS A 6 -3.88 2.10 -18.90
CA LYS A 6 -3.05 3.22 -18.50
C LYS A 6 -1.88 2.68 -17.68
N LEU A 7 -0.68 2.94 -18.16
CA LEU A 7 0.54 2.57 -17.46
C LEU A 7 0.95 3.70 -16.54
N TYR A 8 1.19 3.36 -15.28
CA TYR A 8 1.70 4.31 -14.29
C TYR A 8 3.16 4.02 -14.01
N THR A 9 3.93 5.08 -13.83
CA THR A 9 5.29 4.96 -13.34
C THR A 9 5.25 4.97 -11.82
N VAL A 10 5.79 3.91 -11.21
CA VAL A 10 5.87 3.79 -9.76
C VAL A 10 7.28 4.21 -9.34
N ALA A 11 7.36 5.25 -8.52
CA ALA A 11 8.63 5.80 -8.06
C ALA A 11 8.94 5.34 -6.64
N GLU A 12 10.21 5.03 -6.38
CA GLU A 12 10.71 4.82 -5.04
C GLU A 12 11.11 6.17 -4.45
N LEU A 13 10.69 6.43 -3.22
CA LEU A 13 10.92 7.72 -2.55
C LEU A 13 11.91 7.56 -1.41
N GLU A 14 12.72 8.59 -1.23
CA GLU A 14 13.64 8.67 -0.09
C GLU A 14 12.87 9.09 1.17
N PHE A 15 13.10 8.38 2.28
CA PHE A 15 12.50 8.69 3.56
C PHE A 15 12.86 10.13 3.97
N GLY A 16 11.86 10.90 4.37
CA GLY A 16 12.02 12.27 4.81
C GLY A 16 12.10 13.32 3.69
N SER A 17 12.03 12.91 2.41
CA SER A 17 12.00 13.85 1.29
C SER A 17 10.65 14.57 1.19
N GLU A 18 10.59 15.64 0.39
CA GLU A 18 9.33 16.34 0.15
C GLU A 18 8.25 15.43 -0.42
N LYS A 19 8.61 14.58 -1.37
CA LYS A 19 7.65 13.62 -1.96
C LYS A 19 7.21 12.57 -0.96
N TYR A 20 8.11 12.15 -0.09
CA TYR A 20 7.76 11.25 1.02
C TYR A 20 6.69 11.91 1.91
N GLU A 21 6.85 13.18 2.25
CA GLU A 21 5.87 13.87 3.09
C GLU A 21 4.50 13.95 2.42
N GLN A 22 4.45 14.02 1.09
CA GLN A 22 3.18 13.95 0.37
C GLN A 22 2.49 12.59 0.55
N THR A 23 3.25 11.50 0.67
CA THR A 23 2.65 10.19 0.97
C THR A 23 2.02 10.17 2.36
N VAL A 24 2.65 10.82 3.32
CA VAL A 24 2.14 10.91 4.69
C VAL A 24 0.83 11.69 4.72
N LEU A 25 0.78 12.81 4.00
CA LEU A 25 -0.45 13.61 3.89
C LEU A 25 -1.58 12.83 3.22
N LEU A 26 -1.27 12.05 2.18
CA LEU A 26 -2.28 11.23 1.51
C LEU A 26 -2.82 10.14 2.44
N ARG A 27 -1.95 9.49 3.20
CA ARG A 27 -2.36 8.47 4.19
C ARG A 27 -3.29 9.07 5.24
N ASP A 28 -2.98 10.26 5.72
CA ASP A 28 -3.82 10.96 6.68
C ASP A 28 -5.21 11.22 6.10
N LYS A 29 -5.26 11.77 4.89
CA LYS A 29 -6.51 12.08 4.19
C LYS A 29 -7.39 10.85 3.97
N VAL A 30 -6.79 9.73 3.56
CA VAL A 30 -7.52 8.55 3.11
C VAL A 30 -7.74 7.54 4.24
N MET A 31 -6.76 7.38 5.13
CA MET A 31 -6.72 6.26 6.06
C MET A 31 -6.93 6.64 7.52
N ARG A 32 -6.85 7.93 7.87
CA ARG A 32 -6.96 8.36 9.28
C ARG A 32 -8.07 9.37 9.49
N LYS A 33 -8.09 10.49 8.76
CA LYS A 33 -9.14 11.52 8.93
C LYS A 33 -10.56 10.97 8.83
N PRO A 34 -10.87 10.06 7.89
CA PRO A 34 -12.24 9.52 7.83
C PRO A 34 -12.65 8.76 9.09
N LEU A 35 -11.69 8.31 9.89
CA LEU A 35 -11.93 7.63 11.16
C LEU A 35 -11.85 8.58 12.36
N GLY A 36 -11.69 9.88 12.13
CA GLY A 36 -11.47 10.85 13.20
C GLY A 36 -10.10 10.78 13.83
N LEU A 37 -9.13 10.20 13.13
CA LEU A 37 -7.77 9.98 13.61
C LEU A 37 -6.77 10.85 12.85
N SER A 38 -5.52 10.87 13.32
CA SER A 38 -4.42 11.58 12.69
C SER A 38 -3.24 10.64 12.46
N ILE A 39 -2.62 10.73 11.28
CA ILE A 39 -1.41 9.96 10.96
C ILE A 39 -0.24 10.32 11.88
N LYS A 40 -0.29 11.49 12.53
CA LYS A 40 0.74 11.91 13.48
C LYS A 40 0.85 10.99 14.68
N ASN A 41 -0.20 10.21 14.97
CA ASN A 41 -0.19 9.23 16.04
C ASN A 41 0.39 7.87 15.61
N ASP A 42 0.68 7.70 14.33
CA ASP A 42 1.34 6.50 13.83
C ASP A 42 2.85 6.62 13.98
N ASP A 43 3.51 5.52 14.31
CA ASP A 43 4.98 5.46 14.30
C ASP A 43 5.44 5.03 12.91
N LEU A 44 5.98 5.98 12.14
CA LEU A 44 6.47 5.75 10.78
C LEU A 44 7.99 5.55 10.73
N SER A 45 8.67 5.46 11.87
CA SER A 45 10.13 5.36 11.91
C SER A 45 10.68 4.12 11.21
N PHE A 46 9.87 3.04 11.15
CA PHE A 46 10.28 1.82 10.43
C PHE A 46 10.52 2.08 8.94
N GLU A 47 9.96 3.15 8.37
CA GLU A 47 10.07 3.43 6.94
C GLU A 47 11.48 3.85 6.52
N ARG A 48 12.37 4.11 7.47
CA ARG A 48 13.81 4.27 7.18
C ARG A 48 14.40 3.02 6.53
N TYR A 49 13.84 1.86 6.84
CA TYR A 49 14.33 0.55 6.40
C TYR A 49 13.36 -0.13 5.43
N ALA A 50 12.31 0.55 5.06
CA ALA A 50 11.29 0.05 4.14
C ALA A 50 11.46 0.67 2.76
N THR A 51 10.79 0.10 1.77
CA THR A 51 10.68 0.70 0.45
C THR A 51 9.36 1.43 0.38
N VAL A 52 9.41 2.74 0.14
CA VAL A 52 8.23 3.59 0.01
C VAL A 52 8.05 3.93 -1.45
N LEU A 53 6.87 3.59 -1.99
CA LEU A 53 6.55 3.78 -3.41
C LEU A 53 5.39 4.76 -3.55
N ALA A 54 5.36 5.47 -4.66
CA ALA A 54 4.25 6.35 -4.99
C ALA A 54 4.08 6.49 -6.48
N VAL A 55 2.87 6.86 -6.88
CA VAL A 55 2.55 7.25 -8.26
C VAL A 55 2.16 8.71 -8.25
N PHE A 56 2.80 9.49 -9.11
CA PHE A 56 2.49 10.90 -9.32
C PHE A 56 2.03 11.11 -10.75
N GLU A 57 1.16 12.09 -10.93
CA GLU A 57 0.82 12.64 -12.23
C GLU A 57 1.19 14.12 -12.16
N SER A 58 2.26 14.52 -12.86
CA SER A 58 2.93 15.80 -12.62
C SER A 58 3.34 15.89 -11.15
N ASP A 59 2.91 16.91 -10.42
CA ASP A 59 3.24 17.06 -8.99
C ASP A 59 2.17 16.53 -8.05
N THR A 60 1.12 15.91 -8.61
CA THR A 60 -0.01 15.40 -7.83
C THR A 60 0.19 13.93 -7.48
N ILE A 61 0.16 13.59 -6.19
CA ILE A 61 0.22 12.21 -5.77
C ILE A 61 -1.12 11.51 -6.02
N LEU A 62 -1.06 10.35 -6.67
CA LEU A 62 -2.25 9.54 -6.95
C LEU A 62 -2.41 8.40 -5.96
N GLY A 63 -1.32 7.86 -5.47
CA GLY A 63 -1.33 6.74 -4.54
C GLY A 63 0.03 6.44 -3.98
N THR A 64 0.07 5.63 -2.93
CA THR A 64 1.30 5.23 -2.25
C THR A 64 1.15 3.82 -1.67
N GLY A 65 2.27 3.18 -1.43
CA GLY A 65 2.33 1.92 -0.70
C GLY A 65 3.75 1.70 -0.22
N THR A 66 3.86 1.03 0.90
CA THR A 66 5.15 0.72 1.53
C THR A 66 5.27 -0.78 1.70
N PHE A 67 6.46 -1.32 1.53
CA PHE A 67 6.68 -2.71 1.92
C PHE A 67 7.99 -2.86 2.65
N VAL A 68 8.02 -3.84 3.55
CA VAL A 68 9.15 -4.11 4.42
C VAL A 68 9.35 -5.61 4.54
N SER A 69 10.60 -6.04 4.63
CA SER A 69 10.92 -7.45 4.89
C SER A 69 10.51 -7.80 6.33
N GLU A 70 9.70 -8.84 6.50
CA GLU A 70 9.28 -9.32 7.83
C GLU A 70 10.24 -10.39 8.33
N ASP A 71 10.54 -11.34 7.46
CA ASP A 71 11.49 -12.41 7.74
C ASP A 71 12.10 -12.87 6.41
N GLU A 72 12.92 -13.91 6.46
CA GLU A 72 13.53 -14.45 5.26
C GLU A 72 12.44 -14.97 4.31
N GLY A 73 12.35 -14.34 3.16
CA GLY A 73 11.41 -14.74 2.10
C GLY A 73 10.01 -14.15 2.19
N THR A 74 9.71 -13.34 3.20
CA THR A 74 8.38 -12.71 3.35
C THR A 74 8.51 -11.20 3.44
N ALA A 75 7.66 -10.47 2.71
CA ALA A 75 7.50 -9.03 2.84
C ALA A 75 6.09 -8.67 3.22
N LYS A 76 5.93 -7.55 3.91
CA LYS A 76 4.62 -7.02 4.31
C LYS A 76 4.36 -5.70 3.62
N ILE A 77 3.18 -5.57 3.00
CA ILE A 77 2.70 -4.30 2.45
C ILE A 77 2.01 -3.53 3.58
N ARG A 78 2.34 -2.25 3.66
CA ARG A 78 1.70 -1.33 4.62
C ARG A 78 1.31 -0.04 3.90
N TYR A 79 0.26 0.61 4.42
CA TYR A 79 -0.15 1.94 3.98
C TYR A 79 -0.44 2.04 2.48
N LEU A 80 -1.01 1.00 1.89
CA LEU A 80 -1.47 1.10 0.50
C LEU A 80 -2.73 1.94 0.46
N CYS A 81 -2.68 3.04 -0.26
CA CYS A 81 -3.87 3.87 -0.47
C CYS A 81 -3.78 4.65 -1.77
N VAL A 82 -4.94 4.97 -2.30
CA VAL A 82 -5.11 5.73 -3.54
C VAL A 82 -6.06 6.87 -3.24
N ASP A 83 -5.83 8.04 -3.83
CA ASP A 83 -6.71 9.18 -3.64
C ASP A 83 -8.05 8.93 -4.33
N PRO A 84 -9.15 8.75 -3.57
CA PRO A 84 -10.45 8.42 -4.17
C PRO A 84 -11.07 9.58 -4.93
N GLU A 85 -10.67 10.82 -4.61
CA GLU A 85 -11.22 12.01 -5.28
C GLU A 85 -10.70 12.18 -6.70
N LEU A 86 -9.53 11.63 -7.00
CA LEU A 86 -8.92 11.74 -8.32
C LEU A 86 -9.48 10.72 -9.31
N GLN A 87 -10.22 9.72 -8.84
CA GLN A 87 -10.90 8.70 -9.67
C GLN A 87 -9.98 8.07 -10.73
N LYS A 88 -8.72 7.82 -10.37
CA LYS A 88 -7.74 7.21 -11.26
C LYS A 88 -7.70 5.69 -11.05
N SER A 89 -8.25 4.95 -12.00
CA SER A 89 -8.27 3.49 -11.92
C SER A 89 -6.89 2.89 -12.19
N GLY A 90 -6.59 1.78 -11.52
CA GLY A 90 -5.37 1.01 -11.76
C GLY A 90 -4.14 1.47 -10.98
N VAL A 91 -4.22 2.55 -10.20
CA VAL A 91 -3.06 3.04 -9.43
C VAL A 91 -2.65 2.05 -8.34
N GLY A 92 -3.60 1.58 -7.55
CA GLY A 92 -3.33 0.60 -6.50
C GLY A 92 -2.75 -0.69 -7.05
N ARG A 93 -3.31 -1.18 -8.15
CA ARG A 93 -2.80 -2.35 -8.85
C ARG A 93 -1.37 -2.16 -9.32
N ALA A 94 -1.07 -1.00 -9.90
CA ALA A 94 0.28 -0.70 -10.39
C ALA A 94 1.30 -0.73 -9.24
N ILE A 95 0.94 -0.17 -8.08
CA ILE A 95 1.81 -0.17 -6.90
C ILE A 95 2.05 -1.61 -6.43
N ILE A 96 0.99 -2.42 -6.31
CA ILE A 96 1.13 -3.82 -5.85
C ILE A 96 1.97 -4.63 -6.82
N GLU A 97 1.73 -4.49 -8.12
CA GLU A 97 2.52 -5.21 -9.13
C GLU A 97 4.00 -4.83 -9.06
N ASP A 98 4.30 -3.55 -8.82
CA ASP A 98 5.67 -3.09 -8.65
C ASP A 98 6.30 -3.68 -7.39
N ILE A 99 5.56 -3.71 -6.27
CA ILE A 99 6.02 -4.35 -5.04
C ILE A 99 6.35 -5.83 -5.29
N GLU A 100 5.48 -6.53 -6.01
CA GLU A 100 5.70 -7.95 -6.31
C GLU A 100 6.95 -8.16 -7.16
N GLN A 101 7.17 -7.32 -8.17
CA GLN A 101 8.36 -7.41 -9.01
C GLN A 101 9.64 -7.14 -8.22
N ARG A 102 9.63 -6.08 -7.40
CA ARG A 102 10.78 -5.76 -6.54
C ARG A 102 11.07 -6.88 -5.55
N SER A 103 10.01 -7.42 -4.96
CA SER A 103 10.12 -8.51 -3.98
C SER A 103 10.73 -9.75 -4.60
N LYS A 104 10.28 -10.15 -5.79
CA LYS A 104 10.85 -11.29 -6.50
C LYS A 104 12.34 -11.12 -6.76
N ARG A 105 12.77 -9.92 -7.15
CA ARG A 105 14.19 -9.63 -7.41
C ARG A 105 15.06 -9.75 -6.16
N HIS A 106 14.46 -9.63 -4.97
CA HIS A 106 15.17 -9.73 -3.69
C HIS A 106 14.96 -11.10 -3.01
N GLY A 107 14.45 -12.09 -3.74
CA GLY A 107 14.26 -13.43 -3.20
C GLY A 107 13.06 -13.58 -2.28
N ILE A 108 12.18 -12.61 -2.23
CA ILE A 108 10.93 -12.70 -1.48
C ILE A 108 9.99 -13.67 -2.21
N ARG A 109 9.37 -14.58 -1.45
CA ARG A 109 8.49 -15.61 -1.99
C ARG A 109 7.05 -15.48 -1.55
N LYS A 110 6.78 -14.63 -0.56
CA LYS A 110 5.43 -14.41 -0.05
C LYS A 110 5.25 -12.97 0.36
N ILE A 111 4.09 -12.41 0.06
CA ILE A 111 3.70 -11.09 0.52
C ILE A 111 2.48 -11.23 1.41
N CYS A 112 2.49 -10.55 2.54
CA CYS A 112 1.35 -10.46 3.46
C CYS A 112 0.95 -9.01 3.68
N LEU A 113 -0.27 -8.83 4.13
CA LEU A 113 -0.81 -7.51 4.47
C LEU A 113 -2.01 -7.64 5.40
N GLU A 114 -2.32 -6.54 6.07
CA GLU A 114 -3.52 -6.40 6.87
C GLU A 114 -4.55 -5.60 6.08
N SER A 115 -5.57 -6.27 5.54
CA SER A 115 -6.60 -5.63 4.73
C SER A 115 -7.77 -5.21 5.59
N ARG A 116 -8.29 -4.01 5.37
CA ARG A 116 -9.65 -3.72 5.84
C ARG A 116 -10.58 -4.71 5.17
N VAL A 117 -11.56 -5.21 5.90
CA VAL A 117 -12.52 -6.18 5.35
C VAL A 117 -13.21 -5.63 4.10
N THR A 118 -13.48 -4.32 4.09
CA THR A 118 -14.10 -3.65 2.94
C THR A 118 -13.22 -3.62 1.69
N ALA A 119 -11.91 -3.84 1.82
CA ALA A 119 -10.97 -3.83 0.70
C ALA A 119 -10.57 -5.22 0.22
N MET A 120 -11.10 -6.29 0.83
CA MET A 120 -10.71 -7.66 0.48
C MET A 120 -10.88 -7.98 -1.00
N GLY A 121 -11.96 -7.52 -1.61
CA GLY A 121 -12.24 -7.80 -3.02
C GLY A 121 -11.13 -7.29 -3.95
N PHE A 122 -10.58 -6.12 -3.65
CA PHE A 122 -9.48 -5.56 -4.40
C PHE A 122 -8.27 -6.49 -4.39
N TYR A 123 -7.88 -6.96 -3.19
CA TYR A 123 -6.72 -7.84 -3.06
C TYR A 123 -6.97 -9.23 -3.64
N LYS A 124 -8.19 -9.76 -3.47
CA LYS A 124 -8.55 -11.06 -4.08
C LYS A 124 -8.40 -11.04 -5.59
N ASN A 125 -8.79 -9.94 -6.23
CA ASN A 125 -8.63 -9.78 -7.67
C ASN A 125 -7.16 -9.79 -8.11
N LEU A 126 -6.23 -9.53 -7.21
CA LEU A 126 -4.80 -9.55 -7.49
C LEU A 126 -4.12 -10.85 -7.04
N GLY A 127 -4.91 -11.84 -6.60
CA GLY A 127 -4.41 -13.16 -6.24
C GLY A 127 -4.10 -13.36 -4.77
N TYR A 128 -4.48 -12.41 -3.92
CA TYR A 128 -4.33 -12.55 -2.47
C TYR A 128 -5.50 -13.35 -1.89
N ARG A 129 -5.25 -14.04 -0.80
CA ARG A 129 -6.29 -14.77 -0.06
C ARG A 129 -6.21 -14.44 1.42
N GLU A 130 -7.36 -14.40 2.07
CA GLU A 130 -7.44 -14.16 3.50
C GLU A 130 -7.04 -15.40 4.31
N TYR A 131 -6.55 -15.16 5.52
CA TYR A 131 -6.31 -16.19 6.52
C TYR A 131 -6.52 -15.62 7.92
N GLY A 132 -6.87 -16.50 8.85
CA GLY A 132 -7.16 -16.11 10.23
C GLY A 132 -8.53 -15.45 10.36
N ASP A 133 -8.77 -14.87 11.53
CA ASP A 133 -10.03 -14.23 11.87
C ASP A 133 -9.93 -12.72 11.72
N THR A 134 -11.08 -12.06 11.61
CA THR A 134 -11.14 -10.58 11.61
C THR A 134 -10.80 -10.05 13.00
N TYR A 135 -10.23 -8.84 13.03
CA TYR A 135 -9.83 -8.16 14.28
C TYR A 135 -9.88 -6.66 14.10
N LEU A 136 -9.88 -5.93 15.21
CA LEU A 136 -9.75 -4.48 15.19
C LEU A 136 -8.27 -4.11 15.24
N MET A 137 -7.81 -3.36 14.24
CA MET A 137 -6.43 -2.91 14.19
C MET A 137 -6.22 -1.72 15.11
N ASN A 138 -5.09 -1.67 15.83
CA ASN A 138 -4.85 -0.59 16.80
C ASN A 138 -4.81 0.80 16.18
N GLU A 139 -4.11 0.96 15.06
CA GLU A 139 -3.94 2.27 14.41
C GLU A 139 -5.18 2.71 13.64
N ALA A 140 -6.04 1.77 13.26
CA ALA A 140 -7.26 2.04 12.52
C ALA A 140 -8.33 1.05 12.99
N PRO A 141 -9.11 1.40 14.05
CA PRO A 141 -9.98 0.45 14.74
C PRO A 141 -11.26 0.13 13.97
N VAL A 142 -11.10 -0.47 12.81
CA VAL A 142 -12.15 -1.08 12.00
C VAL A 142 -11.73 -2.52 11.70
N ASP A 143 -12.67 -3.35 11.26
CA ASP A 143 -12.38 -4.76 11.00
C ASP A 143 -11.33 -4.94 9.92
N HIS A 144 -10.29 -5.69 10.27
CA HIS A 144 -9.20 -6.08 9.39
C HIS A 144 -9.08 -7.60 9.34
N ILE A 145 -8.42 -8.09 8.30
CA ILE A 145 -8.07 -9.49 8.16
C ILE A 145 -6.72 -9.59 7.45
N TRP A 146 -5.92 -10.56 7.84
CA TRP A 146 -4.67 -10.84 7.16
C TRP A 146 -4.92 -11.46 5.79
N MET A 147 -4.13 -11.04 4.82
CA MET A 147 -4.15 -11.62 3.48
C MET A 147 -2.72 -11.91 3.02
N GLU A 148 -2.56 -12.88 2.14
CA GLU A 148 -1.24 -13.26 1.63
C GLU A 148 -1.31 -13.72 0.19
N LYS A 149 -0.16 -13.65 -0.48
CA LYS A 149 0.04 -14.17 -1.83
C LYS A 149 1.42 -14.79 -1.93
N LYS A 150 1.50 -16.00 -2.46
CA LYS A 150 2.78 -16.62 -2.82
C LYS A 150 3.20 -16.11 -4.19
N LEU A 151 4.45 -15.71 -4.29
CA LEU A 151 5.01 -15.18 -5.55
C LEU A 151 5.59 -16.29 -6.42
#